data_35874cfe0262387e55d96e7f6f69d572
#
_entry.id   35874cfe0262387e55d96e7f6f69d572
#
_cell.length_a   1.000
_cell.length_b   1.000
_cell.length_c   1.000
_cell.angle_alpha   90.00
_cell.angle_beta   90.00
_cell.angle_gamma   90.00
#
_symmetry.space_group_name_H-M   'P 1'
#
loop_
_entity.id
_entity.type
_entity.pdbx_description
1 polymer ?
#
loop_
_entity_poly.entity_id
_entity_poly.type
_entity_poly.pdbx_seq_one_letter_code
_entity_poly.pdbx_strand_id
1 'polypeptide(L)'
;MKSQKKRPINSKNIKNNQEPPRELIQSIINTFSKGQKKEAIIELDALIKDYPLAPLLLNVSGSFCKSNNQLDVAVTKFKKALNLDPNYAEVHYNLGITLRELGLIEEAIKSYKNAISIKNEYPNAHYNLGNALVIIKKYNDAIKHFELAVVFNPKFAQAYYNLGLANKSIENNFEAGLNFDKALAIKPDYAEAANDRGVIFQNVGDIENAIKYYQKSLAINPNVAKVYNNLGIAEKYLNKIDDSIKSFEDAASVDPNFARAYYNLSGFKQYTFNKDQVAAMQSIHMSDSVNQFDLIAINFALARANEHLGNQDKFLSYLHEGNRLRKKELNYSIDSSYKSFLNIYETFSLLPNPHNKSLQNITLTKRPIFILGMPRSGTSLVEQIISSHEEVFGAGEINILKKIYSQITRNILPNEKEKNILSEENLMLIREKYFDSFAHLSTYHNIITNKTPENFKYIGLIFSIFPNAKIIHLKRDPRAICWSIYKSNWGGKGYRFSYNMDDLVKYYSLYSKLMDFWHKKFPGKIYDICYEDLTTNQEKETKKLLEYCELDWDENCLNFHNNKRAVKTSSSLQVRQKMYQGSSEAWKKYESHIQPLIDGLKPYLKT
;
A
#
# COMPACT_ATOMS: atom_id res chain seq x y z
N MET A 1 74.27 -42.50 -39.16
CA MET A 1 72.85 -42.42 -39.16
C MET A 1 72.32 -42.79 -37.76
N LYS A 2 71.97 -41.83 -36.93
CA LYS A 2 71.47 -42.08 -35.57
C LYS A 2 69.93 -41.97 -35.60
N SER A 3 69.26 -43.07 -35.34
CA SER A 3 67.81 -43.15 -35.20
C SER A 3 67.34 -42.46 -33.88
N GLN A 4 66.55 -41.41 -34.01
CA GLN A 4 65.90 -40.77 -32.87
C GLN A 4 64.73 -41.69 -32.39
N LYS A 5 64.86 -42.25 -31.22
CA LYS A 5 63.75 -42.93 -30.50
C LYS A 5 62.77 -41.84 -30.03
N LYS A 6 61.54 -41.86 -30.55
CA LYS A 6 60.40 -41.16 -29.98
C LYS A 6 60.13 -41.70 -28.59
N ARG A 7 60.17 -40.81 -27.55
CA ARG A 7 59.71 -41.12 -26.21
C ARG A 7 58.16 -41.32 -26.25
N PRO A 8 57.62 -42.28 -25.55
CA PRO A 8 56.17 -42.46 -25.45
C PRO A 8 55.57 -41.30 -24.64
N ILE A 9 54.48 -40.73 -25.18
CA ILE A 9 53.65 -39.78 -24.48
C ILE A 9 53.06 -40.53 -23.28
N ASN A 10 53.44 -40.12 -22.05
CA ASN A 10 52.88 -40.59 -20.81
C ASN A 10 51.35 -40.38 -20.83
N SER A 11 50.59 -41.47 -20.88
CA SER A 11 49.15 -41.42 -20.63
C SER A 11 48.95 -40.96 -19.18
N LYS A 12 48.55 -39.71 -19.01
CA LYS A 12 48.16 -39.18 -17.70
C LYS A 12 47.12 -40.14 -17.08
N ASN A 13 47.39 -40.71 -15.92
CA ASN A 13 46.47 -41.51 -15.15
C ASN A 13 45.27 -40.64 -14.77
N ILE A 14 44.16 -40.78 -15.51
CA ILE A 14 42.88 -40.18 -15.18
C ILE A 14 42.35 -40.95 -13.98
N LYS A 15 42.18 -40.26 -12.83
CA LYS A 15 41.70 -40.85 -11.57
C LYS A 15 40.17 -40.89 -11.56
N ASN A 16 39.58 -41.72 -12.40
CA ASN A 16 38.12 -41.75 -12.65
C ASN A 16 37.24 -42.11 -11.43
N ASN A 17 37.81 -42.74 -10.37
CA ASN A 17 37.05 -43.17 -9.18
C ASN A 17 37.65 -42.64 -7.86
N GLN A 18 38.51 -41.65 -7.86
CA GLN A 18 39.08 -41.10 -6.65
C GLN A 18 38.46 -39.69 -6.38
N GLU A 19 38.19 -39.41 -5.12
CA GLU A 19 37.84 -38.05 -4.72
C GLU A 19 39.05 -37.12 -4.83
N PRO A 20 38.86 -35.88 -5.30
CA PRO A 20 39.93 -34.89 -5.34
C PRO A 20 40.33 -34.49 -3.89
N PRO A 21 41.62 -34.21 -3.63
CA PRO A 21 42.11 -33.85 -2.29
C PRO A 21 41.42 -32.58 -1.80
N ARG A 22 40.76 -32.63 -0.66
CA ARG A 22 40.03 -31.49 -0.07
C ARG A 22 40.93 -30.28 0.22
N GLU A 23 42.15 -30.50 0.67
CA GLU A 23 43.14 -29.46 0.94
C GLU A 23 43.47 -28.66 -0.32
N LEU A 24 43.61 -29.32 -1.46
CA LEU A 24 43.91 -28.68 -2.73
C LEU A 24 42.72 -27.83 -3.22
N ILE A 25 41.51 -28.33 -3.08
CA ILE A 25 40.30 -27.59 -3.39
C ILE A 25 40.21 -26.33 -2.52
N GLN A 26 40.45 -26.46 -1.22
CA GLN A 26 40.43 -25.34 -0.29
C GLN A 26 41.53 -24.31 -0.62
N SER A 27 42.72 -24.75 -1.02
CA SER A 27 43.78 -23.88 -1.49
C SER A 27 43.33 -23.06 -2.70
N ILE A 28 42.75 -23.71 -3.71
CA ILE A 28 42.22 -23.06 -4.91
C ILE A 28 41.14 -22.03 -4.58
N ILE A 29 40.20 -22.38 -3.68
CA ILE A 29 39.15 -21.45 -3.19
C ILE A 29 39.79 -20.24 -2.48
N ASN A 30 40.80 -20.46 -1.65
CA ASN A 30 41.51 -19.40 -0.96
C ASN A 30 42.27 -18.49 -1.95
N THR A 31 42.91 -19.03 -2.97
CA THR A 31 43.58 -18.29 -4.04
C THR A 31 42.57 -17.40 -4.79
N PHE A 32 41.40 -17.95 -5.14
CA PHE A 32 40.31 -17.19 -5.74
C PHE A 32 39.81 -16.03 -4.85
N SER A 33 39.62 -16.32 -3.56
CA SER A 33 39.13 -15.35 -2.57
C SER A 33 40.13 -14.20 -2.31
N LYS A 34 41.44 -14.45 -2.50
CA LYS A 34 42.50 -13.44 -2.41
C LYS A 34 42.59 -12.56 -3.67
N GLY A 35 41.70 -12.75 -4.64
CA GLY A 35 41.66 -11.96 -5.88
C GLY A 35 42.51 -12.53 -7.05
N GLN A 36 43.26 -13.62 -6.82
CA GLN A 36 44.08 -14.32 -7.84
C GLN A 36 43.19 -15.23 -8.72
N LYS A 37 42.14 -14.64 -9.31
CA LYS A 37 41.05 -15.39 -9.98
C LYS A 37 41.53 -16.23 -11.16
N LYS A 38 42.46 -15.67 -11.98
CA LYS A 38 42.98 -16.38 -13.17
C LYS A 38 43.77 -17.61 -12.78
N GLU A 39 44.64 -17.50 -11.79
CA GLU A 39 45.46 -18.57 -11.26
C GLU A 39 44.61 -19.70 -10.69
N ALA A 40 43.65 -19.36 -9.82
CA ALA A 40 42.70 -20.32 -9.23
C ALA A 40 41.87 -21.07 -10.30
N ILE A 41 41.44 -20.40 -11.37
CA ILE A 41 40.71 -21.05 -12.47
C ILE A 41 41.62 -22.02 -13.24
N ILE A 42 42.87 -21.66 -13.51
CA ILE A 42 43.83 -22.54 -14.19
C ILE A 42 44.10 -23.80 -13.35
N GLU A 43 44.34 -23.63 -12.05
CA GLU A 43 44.52 -24.75 -11.11
C GLU A 43 43.30 -25.64 -11.04
N LEU A 44 42.10 -25.05 -10.98
CA LEU A 44 40.85 -25.77 -10.93
C LEU A 44 40.60 -26.57 -12.22
N ASP A 45 40.87 -25.96 -13.39
CA ASP A 45 40.70 -26.63 -14.68
C ASP A 45 41.72 -27.79 -14.85
N ALA A 46 42.93 -27.66 -14.31
CA ALA A 46 43.89 -28.76 -14.23
C ALA A 46 43.36 -29.91 -13.35
N LEU A 47 42.82 -29.55 -12.19
CA LEU A 47 42.25 -30.53 -11.25
C LEU A 47 41.01 -31.25 -11.85
N ILE A 48 40.16 -30.53 -12.58
CA ILE A 48 39.01 -31.12 -13.28
C ILE A 48 39.47 -32.10 -14.36
N LYS A 49 40.60 -31.86 -15.02
CA LYS A 49 41.17 -32.82 -15.99
C LYS A 49 41.64 -34.12 -15.32
N ASP A 50 42.21 -34.00 -14.12
CA ASP A 50 42.67 -35.17 -13.36
C ASP A 50 41.50 -35.94 -12.70
N TYR A 51 40.41 -35.26 -12.34
CA TYR A 51 39.21 -35.78 -11.65
C TYR A 51 37.92 -35.40 -12.41
N PRO A 52 37.69 -35.87 -13.66
CA PRO A 52 36.59 -35.44 -14.52
C PRO A 52 35.21 -35.82 -14.06
N LEU A 53 35.07 -36.83 -13.18
CA LEU A 53 33.82 -37.31 -12.63
C LEU A 53 33.54 -36.79 -11.22
N ALA A 54 34.24 -35.76 -10.75
CA ALA A 54 34.00 -35.16 -9.44
C ALA A 54 32.98 -33.99 -9.51
N PRO A 55 31.70 -34.18 -9.06
CA PRO A 55 30.68 -33.14 -9.09
C PRO A 55 31.08 -31.90 -8.30
N LEU A 56 31.83 -32.06 -7.21
CA LEU A 56 32.32 -30.99 -6.34
C LEU A 56 33.16 -29.96 -7.11
N LEU A 57 34.07 -30.42 -7.99
CA LEU A 57 34.92 -29.51 -8.78
C LEU A 57 34.10 -28.70 -9.80
N LEU A 58 33.08 -29.32 -10.38
CA LEU A 58 32.16 -28.63 -11.28
C LEU A 58 31.29 -27.61 -10.53
N ASN A 59 30.90 -27.90 -9.28
CA ASN A 59 30.20 -26.96 -8.42
C ASN A 59 31.10 -25.73 -8.10
N VAL A 60 32.36 -25.97 -7.72
CA VAL A 60 33.34 -24.88 -7.48
C VAL A 60 33.58 -24.07 -8.75
N SER A 61 33.75 -24.73 -9.90
CA SER A 61 33.92 -24.06 -11.18
C SER A 61 32.71 -23.21 -11.57
N GLY A 62 31.50 -23.74 -11.36
CA GLY A 62 30.25 -22.99 -11.55
C GLY A 62 30.17 -21.76 -10.67
N SER A 63 30.56 -21.91 -9.39
CA SER A 63 30.58 -20.81 -8.42
C SER A 63 31.60 -19.73 -8.79
N PHE A 64 32.76 -20.08 -9.32
CA PHE A 64 33.76 -19.15 -9.83
C PHE A 64 33.28 -18.41 -11.09
N CYS A 65 32.66 -19.13 -12.03
CA CYS A 65 32.04 -18.54 -13.21
C CYS A 65 30.96 -17.52 -12.83
N LYS A 66 30.09 -17.89 -11.88
CA LYS A 66 29.06 -16.99 -11.33
C LYS A 66 29.68 -15.72 -10.73
N SER A 67 30.71 -15.85 -9.88
CA SER A 67 31.40 -14.72 -9.25
C SER A 67 32.11 -13.80 -10.26
N ASN A 68 32.38 -14.30 -11.48
CA ASN A 68 32.90 -13.54 -12.60
C ASN A 68 31.82 -13.06 -13.57
N ASN A 69 30.54 -13.08 -13.16
CA ASN A 69 29.38 -12.70 -13.98
C ASN A 69 29.19 -13.52 -15.28
N GLN A 70 29.75 -14.73 -15.34
CA GLN A 70 29.60 -15.68 -16.46
C GLN A 70 28.45 -16.65 -16.14
N LEU A 71 27.22 -16.11 -16.04
CA LEU A 71 26.07 -16.84 -15.49
C LEU A 71 25.68 -18.06 -16.34
N ASP A 72 25.68 -17.96 -17.68
CA ASP A 72 25.32 -19.08 -18.55
C ASP A 72 26.34 -20.23 -18.47
N VAL A 73 27.64 -19.89 -18.35
CA VAL A 73 28.69 -20.89 -18.14
C VAL A 73 28.52 -21.56 -16.79
N ALA A 74 28.18 -20.80 -15.73
CA ALA A 74 27.92 -21.33 -14.42
C ALA A 74 26.75 -22.35 -14.43
N VAL A 75 25.63 -22.00 -15.09
CA VAL A 75 24.48 -22.92 -15.28
C VAL A 75 24.92 -24.20 -15.96
N THR A 76 25.76 -24.11 -17.01
CA THR A 76 26.27 -25.29 -17.72
C THR A 76 27.12 -26.17 -16.81
N LYS A 77 27.98 -25.57 -15.98
CA LYS A 77 28.82 -26.31 -15.01
C LYS A 77 27.97 -26.99 -13.93
N PHE A 78 26.98 -26.29 -13.36
CA PHE A 78 26.07 -26.87 -12.37
C PHE A 78 25.23 -28.00 -12.97
N LYS A 79 24.68 -27.85 -14.17
CA LYS A 79 23.95 -28.92 -14.87
C LYS A 79 24.84 -30.14 -15.10
N LYS A 80 26.12 -29.95 -15.48
CA LYS A 80 27.09 -31.07 -15.60
C LYS A 80 27.35 -31.73 -14.26
N ALA A 81 27.45 -30.98 -13.15
CA ALA A 81 27.60 -31.55 -11.81
C ALA A 81 26.38 -32.40 -11.44
N LEU A 82 25.16 -31.93 -11.73
CA LEU A 82 23.90 -32.65 -11.46
C LEU A 82 23.69 -33.88 -12.35
N ASN A 83 24.29 -33.92 -13.55
CA ASN A 83 24.30 -35.13 -14.37
C ASN A 83 25.19 -36.24 -13.76
N LEU A 84 26.22 -35.89 -12.98
CA LEU A 84 27.08 -36.81 -12.28
C LEU A 84 26.48 -37.22 -10.91
N ASP A 85 25.90 -36.27 -10.19
CA ASP A 85 25.22 -36.48 -8.92
C ASP A 85 23.89 -35.68 -8.90
N PRO A 86 22.76 -36.31 -9.27
CA PRO A 86 21.44 -35.71 -9.23
C PRO A 86 20.96 -35.33 -7.83
N ASN A 87 21.52 -35.92 -6.78
CA ASN A 87 21.13 -35.71 -5.39
C ASN A 87 22.04 -34.69 -4.65
N TYR A 88 22.77 -33.84 -5.40
CA TYR A 88 23.63 -32.82 -4.81
C TYR A 88 22.84 -31.55 -4.47
N ALA A 89 22.30 -31.48 -3.27
CA ALA A 89 21.43 -30.36 -2.80
C ALA A 89 22.07 -28.97 -2.98
N GLU A 90 23.38 -28.83 -2.68
CA GLU A 90 24.09 -27.56 -2.80
C GLU A 90 24.21 -27.09 -4.26
N VAL A 91 24.39 -28.01 -5.21
CA VAL A 91 24.46 -27.67 -6.63
C VAL A 91 23.09 -27.21 -7.14
N HIS A 92 22.00 -27.87 -6.73
CA HIS A 92 20.65 -27.41 -7.03
C HIS A 92 20.40 -26.00 -6.45
N TYR A 93 20.84 -25.73 -5.22
CA TYR A 93 20.75 -24.42 -4.60
C TYR A 93 21.52 -23.35 -5.38
N ASN A 94 22.80 -23.61 -5.73
CA ASN A 94 23.65 -22.69 -6.50
C ASN A 94 23.11 -22.45 -7.92
N LEU A 95 22.58 -23.49 -8.57
CA LEU A 95 21.89 -23.37 -9.85
C LEU A 95 20.65 -22.46 -9.72
N GLY A 96 19.86 -22.65 -8.67
CA GLY A 96 18.69 -21.80 -8.39
C GLY A 96 19.04 -20.32 -8.23
N ILE A 97 20.13 -20.01 -7.51
CA ILE A 97 20.61 -18.64 -7.37
C ILE A 97 21.00 -18.06 -8.73
N THR A 98 21.75 -18.81 -9.53
CA THR A 98 22.26 -18.36 -10.83
C THR A 98 21.11 -18.16 -11.84
N LEU A 99 20.12 -19.04 -11.84
CA LEU A 99 18.94 -18.91 -12.69
C LEU A 99 18.08 -17.68 -12.30
N ARG A 100 17.96 -17.39 -10.99
CA ARG A 100 17.29 -16.18 -10.54
C ARG A 100 18.02 -14.91 -10.99
N GLU A 101 19.35 -14.88 -10.93
CA GLU A 101 20.17 -13.76 -11.43
C GLU A 101 20.00 -13.56 -12.94
N LEU A 102 19.77 -14.63 -13.71
CA LEU A 102 19.42 -14.60 -15.13
C LEU A 102 17.96 -14.21 -15.41
N GLY A 103 17.12 -14.02 -14.37
CA GLY A 103 15.69 -13.73 -14.53
C GLY A 103 14.82 -14.96 -14.83
N LEU A 104 15.38 -16.18 -14.85
CA LEU A 104 14.69 -17.45 -15.10
C LEU A 104 14.03 -17.97 -13.79
N ILE A 105 13.00 -17.23 -13.34
CA ILE A 105 12.43 -17.38 -11.99
C ILE A 105 11.79 -18.75 -11.78
N GLU A 106 11.03 -19.26 -12.75
CA GLU A 106 10.36 -20.57 -12.67
C GLU A 106 11.36 -21.71 -12.58
N GLU A 107 12.47 -21.65 -13.34
CA GLU A 107 13.55 -22.64 -13.27
C GLU A 107 14.31 -22.57 -11.95
N ALA A 108 14.52 -21.36 -11.43
CA ALA A 108 15.10 -21.15 -10.10
C ALA A 108 14.24 -21.79 -9.01
N ILE A 109 12.92 -21.59 -9.03
CA ILE A 109 11.96 -22.19 -8.12
C ILE A 109 12.08 -23.73 -8.16
N LYS A 110 12.15 -24.33 -9.35
CA LYS A 110 12.32 -25.77 -9.50
C LYS A 110 13.64 -26.25 -8.88
N SER A 111 14.72 -25.53 -9.11
CA SER A 111 16.04 -25.86 -8.56
C SER A 111 16.07 -25.76 -7.03
N TYR A 112 15.48 -24.71 -6.43
CA TYR A 112 15.36 -24.61 -4.97
C TYR A 112 14.50 -25.72 -4.37
N LYS A 113 13.39 -26.09 -5.02
CA LYS A 113 12.55 -27.22 -4.58
C LYS A 113 13.31 -28.54 -4.59
N ASN A 114 14.12 -28.78 -5.62
CA ASN A 114 14.99 -29.96 -5.68
C ASN A 114 16.02 -29.96 -4.54
N ALA A 115 16.66 -28.81 -4.27
CA ALA A 115 17.59 -28.68 -3.14
C ALA A 115 16.92 -29.02 -1.81
N ILE A 116 15.70 -28.54 -1.58
CA ILE A 116 14.91 -28.77 -0.36
C ILE A 116 14.43 -30.23 -0.28
N SER A 117 14.05 -30.86 -1.39
CA SER A 117 13.62 -32.28 -1.39
C SER A 117 14.75 -33.21 -1.00
N ILE A 118 16.00 -32.84 -1.29
CA ILE A 118 17.20 -33.63 -0.92
C ILE A 118 17.62 -33.30 0.52
N LYS A 119 17.61 -32.00 0.87
CA LYS A 119 17.98 -31.51 2.20
C LYS A 119 16.87 -30.61 2.73
N ASN A 120 15.93 -31.17 3.51
CA ASN A 120 14.78 -30.45 4.01
C ASN A 120 15.17 -29.30 4.96
N GLU A 121 16.09 -29.53 5.87
CA GLU A 121 16.62 -28.50 6.80
C GLU A 121 17.67 -27.62 6.09
N TYR A 122 17.21 -26.80 5.15
CA TYR A 122 18.06 -25.91 4.37
C TYR A 122 17.53 -24.45 4.41
N PRO A 123 17.80 -23.71 5.50
CA PRO A 123 17.24 -22.36 5.70
C PRO A 123 17.44 -21.44 4.51
N ASN A 124 18.65 -21.42 3.92
CA ASN A 124 18.97 -20.55 2.79
C ASN A 124 18.19 -20.92 1.52
N ALA A 125 17.92 -22.21 1.28
CA ALA A 125 17.13 -22.67 0.13
C ALA A 125 15.66 -22.28 0.31
N HIS A 126 15.09 -22.46 1.50
CA HIS A 126 13.75 -21.99 1.84
C HIS A 126 13.63 -20.46 1.70
N TYR A 127 14.58 -19.71 2.23
CA TYR A 127 14.61 -18.24 2.11
C TYR A 127 14.64 -17.77 0.64
N ASN A 128 15.51 -18.37 -0.20
CA ASN A 128 15.61 -18.00 -1.59
C ASN A 128 14.40 -18.45 -2.42
N LEU A 129 13.79 -19.60 -2.10
CA LEU A 129 12.52 -20.02 -2.69
C LEU A 129 11.40 -19.04 -2.33
N GLY A 130 11.32 -18.62 -1.07
CA GLY A 130 10.39 -17.58 -0.62
C GLY A 130 10.55 -16.29 -1.43
N ASN A 131 11.79 -15.81 -1.62
CA ASN A 131 12.08 -14.63 -2.43
C ASN A 131 11.65 -14.79 -3.90
N ALA A 132 11.90 -15.95 -4.51
CA ALA A 132 11.49 -16.23 -5.88
C ALA A 132 9.95 -16.25 -6.01
N LEU A 133 9.24 -16.80 -5.02
CA LEU A 133 7.78 -16.81 -4.96
C LEU A 133 7.18 -15.40 -4.79
N VAL A 134 7.85 -14.52 -4.04
CA VAL A 134 7.45 -13.09 -3.94
C VAL A 134 7.52 -12.40 -5.30
N ILE A 135 8.55 -12.66 -6.11
CA ILE A 135 8.70 -12.07 -7.45
C ILE A 135 7.48 -12.41 -8.33
N ILE A 136 6.98 -13.64 -8.25
CA ILE A 136 5.78 -14.08 -8.99
C ILE A 136 4.47 -13.87 -8.20
N LYS A 137 4.51 -13.06 -7.13
CA LYS A 137 3.36 -12.66 -6.29
C LYS A 137 2.61 -13.81 -5.59
N LYS A 138 3.24 -14.96 -5.40
CA LYS A 138 2.70 -16.09 -4.63
C LYS A 138 3.02 -15.93 -3.15
N TYR A 139 2.45 -14.88 -2.53
CA TYR A 139 2.80 -14.49 -1.17
C TYR A 139 2.50 -15.55 -0.11
N ASN A 140 1.37 -16.25 -0.19
CA ASN A 140 1.02 -17.30 0.78
C ASN A 140 2.01 -18.47 0.76
N ASP A 141 2.49 -18.86 -0.42
CA ASP A 141 3.51 -19.90 -0.53
C ASP A 141 4.87 -19.38 -0.06
N ALA A 142 5.20 -18.12 -0.35
CA ALA A 142 6.44 -17.49 0.14
C ALA A 142 6.48 -17.46 1.68
N ILE A 143 5.36 -17.12 2.34
CA ILE A 143 5.23 -17.11 3.80
C ILE A 143 5.61 -18.48 4.38
N LYS A 144 5.05 -19.57 3.86
CA LYS A 144 5.36 -20.93 4.34
C LYS A 144 6.87 -21.24 4.28
N HIS A 145 7.52 -20.82 3.20
CA HIS A 145 8.95 -21.08 3.05
C HIS A 145 9.81 -20.15 3.92
N PHE A 146 9.42 -18.88 4.12
CA PHE A 146 10.11 -18.02 5.09
C PHE A 146 9.93 -18.53 6.53
N GLU A 147 8.74 -19.04 6.90
CA GLU A 147 8.49 -19.68 8.20
C GLU A 147 9.43 -20.87 8.42
N LEU A 148 9.60 -21.74 7.43
CA LEU A 148 10.55 -22.84 7.51
C LEU A 148 12.00 -22.35 7.60
N ALA A 149 12.36 -21.28 6.88
CA ALA A 149 13.69 -20.71 6.97
C ALA A 149 14.03 -20.23 8.39
N VAL A 150 13.07 -19.59 9.08
CA VAL A 150 13.28 -19.11 10.47
C VAL A 150 13.13 -20.22 11.51
N VAL A 151 12.39 -21.28 11.24
CA VAL A 151 12.34 -22.49 12.08
C VAL A 151 13.71 -23.18 12.09
N PHE A 152 14.32 -23.37 10.91
CA PHE A 152 15.62 -24.02 10.79
C PHE A 152 16.80 -23.08 11.15
N ASN A 153 16.61 -21.76 11.08
CA ASN A 153 17.57 -20.76 11.55
C ASN A 153 16.88 -19.61 12.30
N PRO A 154 16.66 -19.75 13.62
CA PRO A 154 15.98 -18.73 14.43
C PRO A 154 16.70 -17.36 14.53
N LYS A 155 17.96 -17.26 14.09
CA LYS A 155 18.74 -16.02 14.05
C LYS A 155 18.80 -15.39 12.66
N PHE A 156 17.94 -15.80 11.73
CA PHE A 156 17.93 -15.30 10.35
C PHE A 156 17.11 -14.01 10.22
N ALA A 157 17.68 -12.88 10.60
CA ALA A 157 17.01 -11.58 10.61
C ALA A 157 16.40 -11.21 9.25
N GLN A 158 17.10 -11.46 8.13
CA GLN A 158 16.59 -11.18 6.78
C GLN A 158 15.36 -12.03 6.42
N ALA A 159 15.30 -13.27 6.90
CA ALA A 159 14.14 -14.14 6.66
C ALA A 159 12.91 -13.63 7.45
N TYR A 160 13.08 -13.21 8.70
CA TYR A 160 12.00 -12.54 9.45
C TYR A 160 11.54 -11.25 8.77
N TYR A 161 12.47 -10.42 8.30
CA TYR A 161 12.14 -9.20 7.58
C TYR A 161 11.30 -9.50 6.32
N ASN A 162 11.73 -10.45 5.49
CA ASN A 162 11.00 -10.82 4.26
C ASN A 162 9.66 -11.52 4.56
N LEU A 163 9.57 -12.29 5.65
CA LEU A 163 8.31 -12.82 6.16
C LEU A 163 7.35 -11.69 6.54
N GLY A 164 7.86 -10.65 7.20
CA GLY A 164 7.12 -9.43 7.49
C GLY A 164 6.61 -8.73 6.24
N LEU A 165 7.46 -8.58 5.21
CA LEU A 165 7.07 -7.97 3.93
C LEU A 165 6.01 -8.80 3.18
N ALA A 166 6.12 -10.13 3.20
CA ALA A 166 5.15 -11.02 2.57
C ALA A 166 3.78 -10.93 3.28
N ASN A 167 3.76 -10.94 4.63
CA ASN A 167 2.55 -10.71 5.42
C ASN A 167 1.93 -9.33 5.17
N LYS A 168 2.74 -8.27 5.10
CA LYS A 168 2.28 -6.93 4.73
C LYS A 168 1.64 -6.90 3.34
N SER A 169 2.16 -7.67 2.38
CA SER A 169 1.63 -7.72 1.01
C SER A 169 0.24 -8.38 0.92
N ILE A 170 -0.12 -9.23 1.87
CA ILE A 170 -1.47 -9.81 2.03
C ILE A 170 -2.31 -9.06 3.07
N GLU A 171 -1.83 -7.87 3.50
CA GLU A 171 -2.48 -6.98 4.48
C GLU A 171 -2.64 -7.59 5.89
N ASN A 172 -1.87 -8.63 6.22
CA ASN A 172 -1.78 -9.17 7.57
C ASN A 172 -0.81 -8.32 8.41
N ASN A 173 -1.27 -7.14 8.83
CA ASN A 173 -0.44 -6.15 9.52
C ASN A 173 0.06 -6.65 10.89
N PHE A 174 -0.71 -7.49 11.57
CA PHE A 174 -0.33 -8.03 12.87
C PHE A 174 0.92 -8.91 12.76
N GLU A 175 0.86 -9.95 11.93
CA GLU A 175 2.01 -10.84 11.72
C GLU A 175 3.21 -10.10 11.08
N ALA A 176 2.95 -9.16 10.17
CA ALA A 176 4.00 -8.33 9.60
C ALA A 176 4.76 -7.59 10.71
N GLY A 177 4.05 -6.97 11.66
CA GLY A 177 4.64 -6.26 12.78
C GLY A 177 5.48 -7.16 13.69
N LEU A 178 4.95 -8.32 14.07
CA LEU A 178 5.67 -9.30 14.90
C LEU A 178 6.99 -9.76 14.25
N ASN A 179 6.97 -9.99 12.93
CA ASN A 179 8.15 -10.43 12.21
C ASN A 179 9.19 -9.32 12.04
N PHE A 180 8.79 -8.05 11.86
CA PHE A 180 9.73 -6.92 11.91
C PHE A 180 10.34 -6.75 13.31
N ASP A 181 9.56 -6.94 14.38
CA ASP A 181 10.08 -6.89 15.75
C ASP A 181 11.12 -7.99 16.01
N LYS A 182 10.89 -9.24 15.52
CA LYS A 182 11.86 -10.33 15.58
C LYS A 182 13.14 -10.02 14.79
N ALA A 183 12.99 -9.44 13.57
CA ALA A 183 14.14 -9.02 12.78
C ALA A 183 14.99 -7.98 13.52
N LEU A 184 14.35 -7.00 14.16
CA LEU A 184 15.01 -5.94 14.95
C LEU A 184 15.61 -6.45 16.27
N ALA A 185 15.04 -7.49 16.87
CA ALA A 185 15.61 -8.13 18.06
C ALA A 185 16.92 -8.86 17.73
N ILE A 186 17.01 -9.47 16.53
CA ILE A 186 18.22 -10.17 16.07
C ILE A 186 19.25 -9.16 15.55
N LYS A 187 18.81 -8.16 14.79
CA LYS A 187 19.62 -7.11 14.19
C LYS A 187 19.06 -5.73 14.55
N PRO A 188 19.49 -5.13 15.69
CA PRO A 188 18.96 -3.83 16.18
C PRO A 188 19.23 -2.65 15.25
N ASP A 189 20.26 -2.73 14.41
CA ASP A 189 20.67 -1.75 13.39
C ASP A 189 20.08 -2.01 11.99
N TYR A 190 18.90 -2.66 11.92
CA TYR A 190 18.20 -2.94 10.67
C TYR A 190 17.25 -1.78 10.30
N ALA A 191 17.80 -0.74 9.64
CA ALA A 191 17.08 0.48 9.31
C ALA A 191 15.77 0.24 8.53
N GLU A 192 15.81 -0.65 7.53
CA GLU A 192 14.64 -0.99 6.71
C GLU A 192 13.54 -1.66 7.53
N ALA A 193 13.89 -2.55 8.44
CA ALA A 193 12.93 -3.20 9.33
C ALA A 193 12.29 -2.18 10.29
N ALA A 194 13.06 -1.22 10.81
CA ALA A 194 12.53 -0.14 11.62
C ALA A 194 11.56 0.74 10.82
N ASN A 195 11.92 1.16 9.60
CA ASN A 195 11.00 1.91 8.74
C ASN A 195 9.69 1.14 8.48
N ASP A 196 9.78 -0.13 8.09
CA ASP A 196 8.59 -0.91 7.74
C ASP A 196 7.73 -1.22 8.98
N ARG A 197 8.32 -1.36 10.16
CA ARG A 197 7.59 -1.41 11.42
C ARG A 197 6.82 -0.12 11.69
N GLY A 198 7.45 1.04 11.44
CA GLY A 198 6.79 2.35 11.47
C GLY A 198 5.60 2.43 10.54
N VAL A 199 5.73 1.89 9.31
CA VAL A 199 4.62 1.81 8.35
C VAL A 199 3.46 0.96 8.89
N ILE A 200 3.74 -0.15 9.58
CA ILE A 200 2.68 -0.96 10.20
C ILE A 200 1.96 -0.17 11.29
N PHE A 201 2.68 0.51 12.19
CA PHE A 201 2.06 1.37 13.20
C PHE A 201 1.20 2.47 12.57
N GLN A 202 1.69 3.12 11.50
CA GLN A 202 0.91 4.12 10.78
C GLN A 202 -0.37 3.54 10.15
N ASN A 203 -0.32 2.32 9.60
CA ASN A 203 -1.49 1.66 9.01
C ASN A 203 -2.57 1.38 10.06
N VAL A 204 -2.18 0.88 11.23
CA VAL A 204 -3.13 0.59 12.32
C VAL A 204 -3.56 1.84 13.11
N GLY A 205 -2.94 3.00 12.89
CA GLY A 205 -3.35 4.27 13.49
C GLY A 205 -2.52 4.73 14.68
N ASP A 206 -1.56 3.96 15.09
CA ASP A 206 -0.62 4.32 16.16
C ASP A 206 0.48 5.22 15.62
N ILE A 207 0.16 6.51 15.47
CA ILE A 207 1.04 7.45 14.79
C ILE A 207 2.25 7.82 15.63
N GLU A 208 2.13 7.89 16.95
CA GLU A 208 3.24 8.16 17.86
C GLU A 208 4.33 7.08 17.76
N ASN A 209 3.96 5.81 17.77
CA ASN A 209 4.91 4.73 17.60
C ASN A 209 5.47 4.69 16.16
N ALA A 210 4.67 5.03 15.13
CA ALA A 210 5.19 5.19 13.78
C ALA A 210 6.35 6.20 13.72
N ILE A 211 6.17 7.39 14.31
CA ILE A 211 7.20 8.43 14.37
C ILE A 211 8.48 7.91 15.06
N LYS A 212 8.36 7.25 16.23
CA LYS A 212 9.51 6.68 16.94
C LYS A 212 10.31 5.71 16.07
N TYR A 213 9.63 4.86 15.33
CA TYR A 213 10.28 3.86 14.48
C TYR A 213 10.89 4.47 13.21
N TYR A 214 10.31 5.53 12.63
CA TYR A 214 10.94 6.29 11.55
C TYR A 214 12.19 7.01 12.04
N GLN A 215 12.13 7.65 13.21
CA GLN A 215 13.30 8.28 13.85
C GLN A 215 14.40 7.25 14.14
N LYS A 216 14.04 6.05 14.66
CA LYS A 216 14.99 4.95 14.83
C LYS A 216 15.65 4.55 13.51
N SER A 217 14.88 4.43 12.42
CA SER A 217 15.43 4.12 11.09
C SER A 217 16.41 5.18 10.61
N LEU A 218 16.09 6.47 10.78
CA LEU A 218 16.94 7.60 10.39
C LEU A 218 18.20 7.73 11.26
N ALA A 219 18.13 7.36 12.53
CA ALA A 219 19.30 7.31 13.41
C ALA A 219 20.31 6.24 12.96
N ILE A 220 19.85 5.14 12.35
CA ILE A 220 20.70 4.10 11.80
C ILE A 220 21.23 4.49 10.41
N ASN A 221 20.34 4.98 9.53
CA ASN A 221 20.69 5.42 8.18
C ASN A 221 19.99 6.75 7.86
N PRO A 222 20.68 7.90 7.95
CA PRO A 222 20.11 9.21 7.70
C PRO A 222 19.92 9.54 6.21
N ASN A 223 20.48 8.74 5.29
CA ASN A 223 20.47 9.05 3.86
C ASN A 223 19.32 8.36 3.10
N VAL A 224 18.11 8.34 3.67
CA VAL A 224 16.95 7.66 3.06
C VAL A 224 15.75 8.61 2.97
N ALA A 225 15.61 9.31 1.84
CA ALA A 225 14.54 10.28 1.57
C ALA A 225 13.13 9.71 1.84
N LYS A 226 12.90 8.44 1.50
CA LYS A 226 11.61 7.76 1.75
C LYS A 226 11.23 7.74 3.24
N VAL A 227 12.19 7.60 4.14
CA VAL A 227 11.90 7.54 5.59
C VAL A 227 11.54 8.92 6.13
N TYR A 228 12.25 9.97 5.72
CA TYR A 228 11.87 11.35 6.02
C TYR A 228 10.48 11.68 5.51
N ASN A 229 10.14 11.25 4.29
CA ASN A 229 8.80 11.43 3.75
C ASN A 229 7.72 10.72 4.58
N ASN A 230 7.99 9.49 5.04
CA ASN A 230 7.06 8.76 5.91
C ASN A 230 6.89 9.46 7.27
N LEU A 231 8.01 9.95 7.84
CA LEU A 231 8.02 10.72 9.09
C LEU A 231 7.16 11.98 8.92
N GLY A 232 7.39 12.79 7.87
CA GLY A 232 6.61 13.99 7.61
C GLY A 232 5.11 13.73 7.43
N ILE A 233 4.73 12.62 6.81
CA ILE A 233 3.31 12.22 6.72
C ILE A 233 2.73 11.90 8.11
N ALA A 234 3.48 11.19 8.95
CA ALA A 234 3.04 10.85 10.30
C ALA A 234 2.90 12.10 11.18
N GLU A 235 3.87 13.02 11.13
CA GLU A 235 3.84 14.30 11.84
C GLU A 235 2.65 15.16 11.40
N LYS A 236 2.34 15.20 10.10
CA LYS A 236 1.15 15.87 9.56
C LYS A 236 -0.15 15.31 10.15
N TYR A 237 -0.25 14.01 10.35
CA TYR A 237 -1.44 13.39 10.96
C TYR A 237 -1.65 13.82 12.42
N LEU A 238 -0.58 14.14 13.15
CA LEU A 238 -0.60 14.70 14.50
C LEU A 238 -0.64 16.24 14.55
N ASN A 239 -0.78 16.92 13.40
CA ASN A 239 -0.75 18.37 13.29
C ASN A 239 0.59 19.03 13.70
N LYS A 240 1.69 18.29 13.66
CA LYS A 240 3.04 18.83 13.85
C LYS A 240 3.53 19.44 12.54
N ILE A 241 3.01 20.63 12.22
CA ILE A 241 3.14 21.22 10.87
C ILE A 241 4.60 21.55 10.53
N ASP A 242 5.30 22.22 11.44
CA ASP A 242 6.68 22.66 11.20
C ASP A 242 7.63 21.45 11.12
N ASP A 243 7.46 20.45 12.00
CA ASP A 243 8.21 19.19 11.96
C ASP A 243 7.97 18.48 10.61
N SER A 244 6.70 18.41 10.18
CA SER A 244 6.32 17.77 8.91
C SER A 244 6.93 18.45 7.69
N ILE A 245 6.91 19.78 7.65
CA ILE A 245 7.55 20.57 6.58
C ILE A 245 9.05 20.26 6.56
N LYS A 246 9.71 20.34 7.71
CA LYS A 246 11.14 20.03 7.84
C LYS A 246 11.47 18.63 7.37
N SER A 247 10.70 17.63 7.78
CA SER A 247 10.91 16.24 7.34
C SER A 247 10.78 16.10 5.81
N PHE A 248 9.85 16.81 5.16
CA PHE A 248 9.77 16.77 3.69
C PHE A 248 10.91 17.56 3.02
N GLU A 249 11.40 18.65 3.62
CA GLU A 249 12.59 19.36 3.15
C GLU A 249 13.84 18.49 3.26
N ASP A 250 14.00 17.79 4.38
CA ASP A 250 15.09 16.83 4.59
C ASP A 250 15.02 15.71 3.53
N ALA A 251 13.82 15.20 3.21
CA ALA A 251 13.63 14.23 2.14
C ALA A 251 14.08 14.76 0.77
N ALA A 252 13.73 16.00 0.43
CA ALA A 252 14.14 16.65 -0.82
C ALA A 252 15.64 17.01 -0.84
N SER A 253 16.24 17.27 0.32
CA SER A 253 17.69 17.51 0.46
C SER A 253 18.51 16.23 0.26
N VAL A 254 18.06 15.11 0.84
CA VAL A 254 18.71 13.79 0.71
C VAL A 254 18.61 13.28 -0.74
N ASP A 255 17.47 13.46 -1.37
CA ASP A 255 17.26 13.09 -2.77
C ASP A 255 16.47 14.19 -3.50
N PRO A 256 17.16 15.09 -4.21
CA PRO A 256 16.52 16.15 -4.99
C PRO A 256 15.56 15.66 -6.08
N ASN A 257 15.63 14.39 -6.47
CA ASN A 257 14.73 13.78 -7.43
C ASN A 257 13.52 13.07 -6.77
N PHE A 258 13.41 13.12 -5.44
CA PHE A 258 12.32 12.49 -4.73
C PHE A 258 11.00 13.29 -4.85
N ALA A 259 10.30 13.10 -5.95
CA ALA A 259 9.09 13.82 -6.35
C ALA A 259 8.02 13.93 -5.26
N ARG A 260 7.89 12.90 -4.41
CA ARG A 260 6.88 12.86 -3.34
C ARG A 260 7.10 13.90 -2.25
N ALA A 261 8.35 14.27 -1.97
CA ALA A 261 8.64 15.32 -0.99
C ALA A 261 8.05 16.65 -1.45
N TYR A 262 8.28 17.05 -2.69
CA TYR A 262 7.71 18.27 -3.27
C TYR A 262 6.18 18.23 -3.33
N TYR A 263 5.61 17.09 -3.69
CA TYR A 263 4.15 16.92 -3.67
C TYR A 263 3.56 17.11 -2.27
N ASN A 264 4.21 16.58 -1.23
CA ASN A 264 3.74 16.73 0.14
C ASN A 264 3.94 18.16 0.67
N LEU A 265 5.08 18.80 0.39
CA LEU A 265 5.34 20.22 0.68
C LEU A 265 4.29 21.14 0.05
N SER A 266 3.93 20.90 -1.22
CA SER A 266 2.92 21.68 -1.93
C SER A 266 1.52 21.61 -1.28
N GLY A 267 1.29 20.67 -0.37
CA GLY A 267 0.04 20.54 0.38
C GLY A 267 -0.14 21.55 1.51
N PHE A 268 0.91 22.26 1.92
CA PHE A 268 0.86 23.27 2.97
C PHE A 268 0.67 24.66 2.35
N LYS A 269 -0.43 25.35 2.66
CA LYS A 269 -0.75 26.66 2.11
C LYS A 269 0.27 27.75 2.47
N GLN A 270 0.90 27.63 3.65
CA GLN A 270 1.92 28.57 4.13
C GLN A 270 3.31 28.30 3.55
N TYR A 271 3.50 27.18 2.86
CA TYR A 271 4.80 26.81 2.30
C TYR A 271 5.01 27.47 0.95
N THR A 272 6.13 28.18 0.82
CA THR A 272 6.55 28.81 -0.45
C THR A 272 7.84 28.14 -0.93
N PHE A 273 7.79 27.58 -2.11
CA PHE A 273 8.97 26.98 -2.74
C PHE A 273 10.02 28.04 -3.08
N ASN A 274 11.27 27.76 -2.75
CA ASN A 274 12.39 28.58 -3.21
C ASN A 274 12.72 28.28 -4.68
N LYS A 275 13.63 29.08 -5.28
CA LYS A 275 14.01 28.95 -6.70
C LYS A 275 14.64 27.60 -7.02
N ASP A 276 15.48 27.07 -6.12
CA ASP A 276 16.18 25.80 -6.33
C ASP A 276 15.21 24.61 -6.31
N GLN A 277 14.22 24.64 -5.40
CA GLN A 277 13.17 23.63 -5.35
C GLN A 277 12.29 23.66 -6.60
N VAL A 278 11.95 24.86 -7.10
CA VAL A 278 11.19 24.99 -8.36
C VAL A 278 12.01 24.47 -9.53
N ALA A 279 13.30 24.79 -9.60
CA ALA A 279 14.20 24.28 -10.64
C ALA A 279 14.34 22.75 -10.57
N ALA A 280 14.46 22.18 -9.37
CA ALA A 280 14.48 20.73 -9.18
C ALA A 280 13.19 20.07 -9.66
N MET A 281 12.03 20.60 -9.30
CA MET A 281 10.73 20.11 -9.79
C MET A 281 10.62 20.16 -11.31
N GLN A 282 11.12 21.24 -11.95
CA GLN A 282 11.13 21.37 -13.40
C GLN A 282 12.11 20.39 -14.06
N SER A 283 13.27 20.16 -13.46
CA SER A 283 14.23 19.16 -13.93
C SER A 283 13.64 17.75 -13.91
N ILE A 284 12.98 17.37 -12.83
CA ILE A 284 12.27 16.09 -12.73
C ILE A 284 11.17 16.00 -13.81
N HIS A 285 10.39 17.07 -14.00
CA HIS A 285 9.32 17.10 -15.00
C HIS A 285 9.81 16.91 -16.43
N MET A 286 11.01 17.44 -16.76
CA MET A 286 11.60 17.38 -18.09
C MET A 286 12.45 16.12 -18.34
N SER A 287 12.70 15.31 -17.32
CA SER A 287 13.57 14.14 -17.42
C SER A 287 12.87 12.97 -18.13
N ASP A 288 13.46 12.45 -19.18
CA ASP A 288 12.99 11.25 -19.89
C ASP A 288 13.13 9.97 -19.04
N SER A 289 13.97 10.00 -18.02
CA SER A 289 14.21 8.85 -17.12
C SER A 289 13.25 8.78 -15.94
N VAL A 290 12.43 9.81 -15.71
CA VAL A 290 11.48 9.82 -14.60
C VAL A 290 10.39 8.79 -14.81
N ASN A 291 10.12 8.00 -13.80
CA ASN A 291 9.00 7.07 -13.86
C ASN A 291 7.65 7.80 -13.84
N GLN A 292 6.64 7.19 -14.43
CA GLN A 292 5.31 7.80 -14.57
C GLN A 292 4.68 8.22 -13.25
N PHE A 293 4.96 7.50 -12.16
CA PHE A 293 4.41 7.79 -10.84
C PHE A 293 4.96 9.12 -10.28
N ASP A 294 6.27 9.32 -10.39
CA ASP A 294 6.93 10.54 -9.93
C ASP A 294 6.60 11.73 -10.85
N LEU A 295 6.45 11.50 -12.16
CA LEU A 295 6.00 12.52 -13.10
C LEU A 295 4.59 13.03 -12.76
N ILE A 296 3.67 12.13 -12.37
CA ILE A 296 2.34 12.53 -11.90
C ILE A 296 2.46 13.38 -10.63
N ALA A 297 3.24 12.95 -9.63
CA ALA A 297 3.41 13.68 -8.38
C ALA A 297 3.96 15.09 -8.61
N ILE A 298 4.96 15.23 -9.47
CA ILE A 298 5.57 16.53 -9.82
C ILE A 298 4.60 17.45 -10.54
N ASN A 299 3.78 16.94 -11.46
CA ASN A 299 2.76 17.77 -12.10
C ASN A 299 1.78 18.35 -11.08
N PHE A 300 1.30 17.56 -10.13
CA PHE A 300 0.43 18.09 -9.06
C PHE A 300 1.18 19.06 -8.12
N ALA A 301 2.48 18.86 -7.85
CA ALA A 301 3.29 19.76 -7.05
C ALA A 301 3.48 21.11 -7.77
N LEU A 302 3.87 21.09 -9.05
CA LEU A 302 4.04 22.29 -9.88
C LEU A 302 2.72 23.04 -10.07
N ALA A 303 1.59 22.31 -10.22
CA ALA A 303 0.27 22.91 -10.26
C ALA A 303 0.02 23.72 -8.98
N ARG A 304 0.16 23.10 -7.79
CA ARG A 304 -0.09 23.81 -6.52
C ARG A 304 0.88 24.98 -6.29
N ALA A 305 2.16 24.81 -6.63
CA ALA A 305 3.14 25.89 -6.54
C ALA A 305 2.71 27.10 -7.39
N ASN A 306 2.22 26.86 -8.62
CA ASN A 306 1.73 27.92 -9.50
C ASN A 306 0.37 28.49 -9.04
N GLU A 307 -0.50 27.69 -8.41
CA GLU A 307 -1.74 28.17 -7.78
C GLU A 307 -1.42 29.18 -6.66
N HIS A 308 -0.42 28.88 -5.81
CA HIS A 308 0.04 29.79 -4.75
C HIS A 308 0.67 31.08 -5.28
N LEU A 309 1.40 30.99 -6.39
CA LEU A 309 2.00 32.16 -7.06
C LEU A 309 0.99 32.96 -7.89
N GLY A 310 -0.26 32.53 -8.01
CA GLY A 310 -1.28 33.19 -8.83
C GLY A 310 -1.16 32.95 -10.33
N ASN A 311 -0.26 32.07 -10.79
CA ASN A 311 -0.03 31.75 -12.21
C ASN A 311 -1.09 30.78 -12.72
N GLN A 312 -2.27 31.27 -13.02
CA GLN A 312 -3.44 30.44 -13.32
C GLN A 312 -3.26 29.52 -14.52
N ASP A 313 -2.67 30.00 -15.63
CA ASP A 313 -2.47 29.18 -16.83
C ASP A 313 -1.52 28.00 -16.57
N LYS A 314 -0.39 28.27 -15.90
CA LYS A 314 0.55 27.21 -15.53
C LYS A 314 -0.04 26.24 -14.52
N PHE A 315 -0.81 26.73 -13.54
CA PHE A 315 -1.54 25.89 -12.61
C PHE A 315 -2.43 24.89 -13.35
N LEU A 316 -3.28 25.38 -14.26
CA LEU A 316 -4.20 24.55 -15.01
C LEU A 316 -3.47 23.56 -15.97
N SER A 317 -2.44 24.05 -16.66
CA SER A 317 -1.64 23.20 -17.55
C SER A 317 -1.05 21.98 -16.81
N TYR A 318 -0.35 22.22 -15.70
CA TYR A 318 0.21 21.12 -14.90
C TYR A 318 -0.87 20.24 -14.26
N LEU A 319 -1.98 20.83 -13.81
CA LEU A 319 -3.09 20.09 -13.22
C LEU A 319 -3.74 19.13 -14.25
N HIS A 320 -4.01 19.62 -15.46
CA HIS A 320 -4.59 18.82 -16.54
C HIS A 320 -3.64 17.70 -16.96
N GLU A 321 -2.34 18.00 -17.08
CA GLU A 321 -1.35 16.99 -17.44
C GLU A 321 -1.20 15.90 -16.36
N GLY A 322 -1.12 16.29 -15.09
CA GLY A 322 -1.09 15.33 -13.97
C GLY A 322 -2.32 14.40 -13.96
N ASN A 323 -3.51 14.98 -14.18
CA ASN A 323 -4.75 14.21 -14.27
C ASN A 323 -4.76 13.28 -15.49
N ARG A 324 -4.34 13.76 -16.67
CA ARG A 324 -4.26 12.98 -17.91
C ARG A 324 -3.35 11.75 -17.75
N LEU A 325 -2.15 11.95 -17.21
CA LEU A 325 -1.18 10.90 -16.93
C LEU A 325 -1.74 9.87 -15.93
N ARG A 326 -2.40 10.34 -14.89
CA ARG A 326 -2.98 9.45 -13.87
C ARG A 326 -4.16 8.64 -14.40
N LYS A 327 -5.04 9.25 -15.20
CA LYS A 327 -6.14 8.53 -15.87
C LYS A 327 -5.59 7.43 -16.78
N LYS A 328 -4.53 7.72 -17.57
CA LYS A 328 -3.86 6.74 -18.44
C LYS A 328 -3.28 5.58 -17.63
N GLU A 329 -2.55 5.87 -16.54
CA GLU A 329 -1.96 4.83 -15.66
C GLU A 329 -3.03 3.90 -15.06
N LEU A 330 -4.16 4.45 -14.63
CA LEU A 330 -5.23 3.68 -14.00
C LEU A 330 -6.06 2.87 -15.00
N ASN A 331 -5.95 3.14 -16.29
CA ASN A 331 -6.76 2.55 -17.36
C ASN A 331 -8.25 2.48 -16.97
N TYR A 332 -8.80 3.62 -16.53
CA TYR A 332 -10.15 3.68 -15.98
C TYR A 332 -11.17 4.06 -17.06
N SER A 333 -12.29 3.31 -17.10
CA SER A 333 -13.52 3.69 -17.78
C SER A 333 -14.64 3.86 -16.76
N ILE A 334 -15.49 4.87 -16.97
CA ILE A 334 -16.69 5.14 -16.16
C ILE A 334 -17.68 3.97 -16.22
N ASP A 335 -17.66 3.15 -17.27
CA ASP A 335 -18.51 1.98 -17.42
C ASP A 335 -18.31 0.98 -16.29
N SER A 336 -17.10 0.89 -15.77
CA SER A 336 -16.79 0.04 -14.60
C SER A 336 -17.53 0.51 -13.35
N SER A 337 -17.65 1.82 -13.16
CA SER A 337 -18.47 2.40 -12.09
C SER A 337 -19.95 2.18 -12.35
N TYR A 338 -20.41 2.39 -13.58
CA TYR A 338 -21.81 2.17 -13.96
C TYR A 338 -22.26 0.74 -13.62
N LYS A 339 -21.48 -0.27 -14.02
CA LYS A 339 -21.74 -1.67 -13.68
C LYS A 339 -21.79 -1.92 -12.18
N SER A 340 -20.88 -1.29 -11.43
CA SER A 340 -20.85 -1.41 -9.96
C SER A 340 -22.11 -0.84 -9.30
N PHE A 341 -22.59 0.32 -9.77
CA PHE A 341 -23.80 0.92 -9.24
C PHE A 341 -25.05 0.13 -9.63
N LEU A 342 -25.10 -0.39 -10.86
CA LEU A 342 -26.19 -1.25 -11.31
C LEU A 342 -26.31 -2.51 -10.44
N ASN A 343 -25.20 -3.18 -10.17
CA ASN A 343 -25.19 -4.35 -9.27
C ASN A 343 -25.73 -4.01 -7.88
N ILE A 344 -25.45 -2.81 -7.34
CA ILE A 344 -26.00 -2.37 -6.05
C ILE A 344 -27.54 -2.23 -6.15
N TYR A 345 -28.05 -1.58 -7.21
CA TYR A 345 -29.49 -1.47 -7.42
C TYR A 345 -30.16 -2.84 -7.52
N GLU A 346 -29.63 -3.75 -8.33
CA GLU A 346 -30.15 -5.09 -8.51
C GLU A 346 -30.17 -5.86 -7.19
N THR A 347 -29.04 -5.85 -6.46
CA THR A 347 -28.91 -6.55 -5.17
C THR A 347 -29.93 -6.07 -4.15
N PHE A 348 -30.16 -4.78 -4.07
CA PHE A 348 -30.98 -4.21 -2.98
C PHE A 348 -32.43 -3.85 -3.39
N SER A 349 -32.77 -3.84 -4.69
CA SER A 349 -34.15 -3.58 -5.15
C SER A 349 -35.11 -4.69 -4.74
N LEU A 350 -34.69 -5.93 -4.84
CA LEU A 350 -35.51 -7.12 -4.61
C LEU A 350 -35.66 -7.48 -3.12
N LEU A 351 -34.85 -6.85 -2.25
CA LEU A 351 -34.95 -7.15 -0.83
C LEU A 351 -36.15 -6.48 -0.20
N PRO A 352 -36.97 -7.22 0.56
CA PRO A 352 -37.91 -6.60 1.48
C PRO A 352 -37.13 -5.71 2.46
N ASN A 353 -37.78 -4.66 2.98
CA ASN A 353 -37.18 -3.83 4.03
C ASN A 353 -36.57 -4.76 5.10
N PRO A 354 -35.31 -4.54 5.51
CA PRO A 354 -34.62 -5.46 6.42
C PRO A 354 -35.29 -5.49 7.79
N HIS A 355 -36.28 -6.33 7.91
CA HIS A 355 -36.91 -6.72 9.18
C HIS A 355 -36.37 -8.09 9.59
N ASN A 356 -35.05 -8.23 9.63
CA ASN A 356 -34.45 -9.46 10.17
C ASN A 356 -34.60 -9.43 11.69
N LYS A 357 -35.71 -10.02 12.19
CA LYS A 357 -36.05 -10.05 13.61
C LYS A 357 -34.93 -10.64 14.48
N SER A 358 -34.16 -11.58 13.94
CA SER A 358 -33.05 -12.22 14.67
C SER A 358 -31.90 -11.26 14.95
N LEU A 359 -31.57 -10.34 14.02
CA LEU A 359 -30.51 -9.33 14.22
C LEU A 359 -30.98 -8.11 15.04
N GLN A 360 -32.27 -7.85 15.12
CA GLN A 360 -32.83 -6.76 15.93
C GLN A 360 -32.72 -7.00 17.44
N ASN A 361 -32.78 -8.27 17.87
CA ASN A 361 -32.76 -8.65 19.29
C ASN A 361 -31.36 -8.82 19.88
N ILE A 362 -30.29 -8.63 19.10
CA ILE A 362 -28.93 -8.72 19.61
C ILE A 362 -28.52 -7.35 20.16
N THR A 363 -28.40 -7.26 21.49
CA THR A 363 -27.85 -6.08 22.16
C THR A 363 -26.39 -5.89 21.72
N LEU A 364 -26.13 -4.80 21.02
CA LEU A 364 -24.77 -4.46 20.61
C LEU A 364 -24.03 -3.81 21.78
N THR A 365 -22.84 -4.30 22.08
CA THR A 365 -21.93 -3.65 23.03
C THR A 365 -21.36 -2.34 22.47
N LYS A 366 -21.37 -2.19 21.13
CA LYS A 366 -20.87 -1.00 20.44
C LYS A 366 -21.85 -0.51 19.38
N ARG A 367 -22.08 0.81 19.35
CA ARG A 367 -22.99 1.49 18.43
C ARG A 367 -22.20 2.22 17.33
N PRO A 368 -22.22 1.75 16.07
CA PRO A 368 -21.54 2.42 14.97
C PRO A 368 -22.35 3.60 14.43
N ILE A 369 -21.66 4.73 14.16
CA ILE A 369 -22.16 5.88 13.43
C ILE A 369 -21.42 5.93 12.09
N PHE A 370 -22.16 5.88 10.99
CA PHE A 370 -21.57 5.95 9.65
C PHE A 370 -21.67 7.35 9.07
N ILE A 371 -20.52 7.93 8.69
CA ILE A 371 -20.43 9.26 8.06
C ILE A 371 -19.98 9.06 6.63
N LEU A 372 -20.82 9.43 5.67
CA LEU A 372 -20.64 9.13 4.26
C LEU A 372 -21.07 10.29 3.33
N GLY A 373 -20.75 10.17 2.07
CA GLY A 373 -21.03 11.16 1.03
C GLY A 373 -19.93 11.17 -0.02
N MET A 374 -19.94 12.15 -0.93
CA MET A 374 -18.82 12.30 -1.86
C MET A 374 -17.53 12.67 -1.10
N PRO A 375 -16.34 12.25 -1.58
CA PRO A 375 -15.08 12.80 -1.08
C PRO A 375 -15.11 14.32 -1.17
N ARG A 376 -14.52 15.03 -0.21
CA ARG A 376 -14.50 16.51 -0.14
C ARG A 376 -15.87 17.17 0.15
N SER A 377 -16.87 16.42 0.55
CA SER A 377 -18.16 16.99 0.98
C SER A 377 -18.16 17.55 2.40
N GLY A 378 -17.12 17.26 3.23
CA GLY A 378 -17.07 17.68 4.63
C GLY A 378 -17.18 16.54 5.64
N THR A 379 -17.15 15.27 5.19
CA THR A 379 -17.24 14.08 6.05
C THR A 379 -16.21 14.08 7.19
N SER A 380 -14.97 14.52 6.94
CA SER A 380 -13.93 14.63 7.97
C SER A 380 -14.24 15.72 9.01
N LEU A 381 -14.90 16.80 8.62
CA LEU A 381 -15.32 17.86 9.54
C LEU A 381 -16.39 17.34 10.50
N VAL A 382 -17.42 16.70 9.97
CA VAL A 382 -18.50 16.13 10.80
C VAL A 382 -17.97 15.04 11.73
N GLU A 383 -17.06 14.18 11.25
CA GLU A 383 -16.42 13.22 12.13
C GLU A 383 -15.63 13.89 13.25
N GLN A 384 -14.89 14.96 12.94
CA GLN A 384 -14.10 15.70 13.93
C GLN A 384 -15.01 16.35 14.99
N ILE A 385 -16.15 16.89 14.58
CA ILE A 385 -17.17 17.44 15.49
C ILE A 385 -17.69 16.35 16.43
N ILE A 386 -18.21 15.24 15.88
CA ILE A 386 -18.83 14.17 16.67
C ILE A 386 -17.79 13.48 17.57
N SER A 387 -16.58 13.24 17.06
CA SER A 387 -15.51 12.60 17.84
C SER A 387 -14.85 13.52 18.87
N SER A 388 -15.31 14.77 19.01
CA SER A 388 -14.94 15.65 20.11
C SER A 388 -15.85 15.46 21.32
N HIS A 389 -16.96 14.73 21.17
CA HIS A 389 -17.80 14.27 22.27
C HIS A 389 -17.08 13.17 23.05
N GLU A 390 -17.13 13.22 24.40
CA GLU A 390 -16.38 12.33 25.28
C GLU A 390 -16.76 10.84 25.14
N GLU A 391 -18.00 10.52 24.76
CA GLU A 391 -18.45 9.14 24.55
C GLU A 391 -18.07 8.55 23.19
N VAL A 392 -17.52 9.33 22.26
CA VAL A 392 -17.36 8.94 20.87
C VAL A 392 -15.91 8.71 20.46
N PHE A 393 -15.61 7.53 19.97
CA PHE A 393 -14.34 7.24 19.35
C PHE A 393 -14.37 7.47 17.84
N GLY A 394 -13.52 8.38 17.35
CA GLY A 394 -13.36 8.68 15.93
C GLY A 394 -12.42 7.70 15.24
N ALA A 395 -12.94 6.65 14.60
CA ALA A 395 -12.12 5.61 14.01
C ALA A 395 -11.59 5.94 12.58
N GLY A 396 -12.07 7.02 11.96
CA GLY A 396 -11.59 7.45 10.65
C GLY A 396 -12.09 6.58 9.49
N GLU A 397 -11.25 6.44 8.45
CA GLU A 397 -11.61 5.69 7.23
C GLU A 397 -11.28 4.20 7.35
N ILE A 398 -12.29 3.40 7.68
CA ILE A 398 -12.18 1.94 7.80
C ILE A 398 -12.90 1.28 6.64
N ASN A 399 -12.11 0.78 5.68
CA ASN A 399 -12.61 0.18 4.43
C ASN A 399 -13.05 -1.30 4.60
N ILE A 400 -13.45 -1.69 5.79
CA ILE A 400 -13.76 -3.10 6.11
C ILE A 400 -15.00 -3.59 5.35
N LEU A 401 -16.05 -2.77 5.23
CA LEU A 401 -17.27 -3.15 4.51
C LEU A 401 -16.97 -3.50 3.05
N LYS A 402 -16.16 -2.69 2.38
CA LYS A 402 -15.71 -2.95 1.00
C LYS A 402 -14.93 -4.26 0.89
N LYS A 403 -14.02 -4.54 1.85
CA LYS A 403 -13.22 -5.77 1.86
C LYS A 403 -14.12 -6.99 2.03
N ILE A 404 -14.94 -7.00 3.06
CA ILE A 404 -15.82 -8.15 3.37
C ILE A 404 -16.81 -8.37 2.22
N TYR A 405 -17.47 -7.32 1.75
CA TYR A 405 -18.38 -7.41 0.61
C TYR A 405 -17.70 -8.01 -0.62
N SER A 406 -16.48 -7.55 -0.94
CA SER A 406 -15.70 -8.08 -2.07
C SER A 406 -15.28 -9.54 -1.89
N GLN A 407 -14.98 -9.97 -0.67
CA GLN A 407 -14.62 -11.37 -0.37
C GLN A 407 -15.82 -12.29 -0.56
N ILE A 408 -16.96 -11.90 0.00
CA ILE A 408 -18.20 -12.69 -0.11
C ILE A 408 -18.66 -12.79 -1.55
N THR A 409 -18.67 -11.67 -2.29
CA THR A 409 -19.10 -11.67 -3.69
C THR A 409 -18.19 -12.44 -4.65
N ARG A 410 -16.91 -12.63 -4.31
CA ARG A 410 -15.99 -13.48 -5.11
C ARG A 410 -16.24 -14.95 -4.93
N ASN A 411 -16.66 -15.37 -3.76
CA ASN A 411 -16.81 -16.78 -3.40
C ASN A 411 -18.17 -17.35 -3.80
N ILE A 412 -19.08 -16.52 -4.28
CA ILE A 412 -20.44 -16.91 -4.68
C ILE A 412 -20.50 -17.05 -6.20
N LEU A 413 -21.00 -18.20 -6.68
CA LEU A 413 -21.20 -18.47 -8.12
C LEU A 413 -22.20 -17.47 -8.74
N PRO A 414 -22.05 -17.12 -10.04
CA PRO A 414 -22.86 -16.10 -10.68
C PRO A 414 -24.37 -16.29 -10.56
N ASN A 415 -24.85 -17.53 -10.53
CA ASN A 415 -26.27 -17.88 -10.47
C ASN A 415 -26.87 -17.88 -9.05
N GLU A 416 -26.03 -17.78 -8.01
CA GLU A 416 -26.46 -17.79 -6.60
C GLU A 416 -26.26 -16.44 -5.89
N LYS A 417 -25.73 -15.42 -6.60
CA LYS A 417 -25.27 -14.15 -6.01
C LYS A 417 -26.36 -13.41 -5.23
N GLU A 418 -27.59 -13.42 -5.70
CA GLU A 418 -28.65 -12.56 -5.13
C GLU A 418 -29.22 -13.10 -3.82
N LYS A 419 -29.31 -14.43 -3.65
CA LYS A 419 -29.90 -15.04 -2.45
C LYS A 419 -28.90 -15.27 -1.31
N ASN A 420 -27.62 -15.37 -1.62
CA ASN A 420 -26.61 -15.87 -0.66
C ASN A 420 -25.81 -14.75 0.07
N ILE A 421 -25.65 -13.55 -0.53
CA ILE A 421 -24.89 -12.44 0.11
C ILE A 421 -25.57 -11.97 1.38
N LEU A 422 -26.90 -11.99 1.40
CA LEU A 422 -27.76 -11.49 2.47
C LEU A 422 -28.40 -12.60 3.29
N SER A 423 -27.85 -13.81 3.21
CA SER A 423 -28.21 -14.87 4.14
C SER A 423 -27.85 -14.45 5.57
N GLU A 424 -28.63 -14.91 6.55
CA GLU A 424 -28.44 -14.57 7.96
C GLU A 424 -27.03 -14.93 8.45
N GLU A 425 -26.51 -16.09 8.04
CA GLU A 425 -25.16 -16.56 8.34
C GLU A 425 -24.09 -15.60 7.82
N ASN A 426 -24.20 -15.15 6.56
CA ASN A 426 -23.27 -14.19 5.98
C ASN A 426 -23.36 -12.81 6.65
N LEU A 427 -24.57 -12.36 6.99
CA LEU A 427 -24.75 -11.09 7.69
C LEU A 427 -24.15 -11.13 9.10
N MET A 428 -24.30 -12.24 9.84
CA MET A 428 -23.65 -12.45 11.12
C MET A 428 -22.12 -12.44 11.01
N LEU A 429 -21.56 -13.17 10.04
CA LEU A 429 -20.12 -13.19 9.78
C LEU A 429 -19.58 -11.81 9.40
N ILE A 430 -20.31 -11.04 8.58
CA ILE A 430 -19.92 -9.66 8.21
C ILE A 430 -19.90 -8.78 9.46
N ARG A 431 -20.89 -8.90 10.31
CA ARG A 431 -21.02 -8.13 11.55
C ARG A 431 -19.88 -8.44 12.53
N GLU A 432 -19.56 -9.72 12.74
CA GLU A 432 -18.45 -10.16 13.57
C GLU A 432 -17.12 -9.58 13.06
N LYS A 433 -16.78 -9.81 11.80
CA LYS A 433 -15.56 -9.27 11.16
C LYS A 433 -15.50 -7.75 11.19
N TYR A 434 -16.63 -7.08 11.11
CA TYR A 434 -16.69 -5.62 11.25
C TYR A 434 -16.23 -5.20 12.65
N PHE A 435 -16.73 -5.82 13.72
CA PHE A 435 -16.32 -5.49 15.09
C PHE A 435 -14.89 -5.93 15.40
N ASP A 436 -14.45 -7.06 14.89
CA ASP A 436 -13.04 -7.50 15.03
C ASP A 436 -12.06 -6.48 14.47
N SER A 437 -12.44 -5.78 13.41
CA SER A 437 -11.61 -4.72 12.83
C SER A 437 -11.39 -3.51 13.75
N PHE A 438 -12.22 -3.34 14.78
CA PHE A 438 -12.11 -2.29 15.79
C PHE A 438 -11.55 -2.76 17.12
N ALA A 439 -11.42 -4.07 17.34
CA ALA A 439 -11.03 -4.63 18.63
C ALA A 439 -9.71 -4.05 19.18
N HIS A 440 -8.80 -3.68 18.26
CA HIS A 440 -7.50 -3.10 18.59
C HIS A 440 -7.51 -1.55 18.72
N LEU A 441 -8.62 -0.86 18.34
CA LEU A 441 -8.63 0.60 18.26
C LEU A 441 -9.23 1.29 19.50
N SER A 442 -10.16 0.64 20.19
CA SER A 442 -10.80 1.24 21.36
C SER A 442 -11.46 0.20 22.25
N THR A 443 -11.07 0.17 23.51
CA THR A 443 -11.68 -0.69 24.53
C THR A 443 -12.77 0.01 25.34
N TYR A 444 -12.79 1.34 25.40
CA TYR A 444 -13.56 2.10 26.38
C TYR A 444 -14.83 2.77 25.84
N HIS A 445 -14.86 3.13 24.52
CA HIS A 445 -16.01 3.83 23.96
C HIS A 445 -17.04 2.85 23.38
N ASN A 446 -18.30 3.08 23.70
CA ASN A 446 -19.43 2.30 23.15
C ASN A 446 -19.88 2.85 21.79
N ILE A 447 -19.56 4.11 21.47
CA ILE A 447 -19.95 4.76 20.22
C ILE A 447 -18.69 4.96 19.36
N ILE A 448 -18.76 4.45 18.13
CA ILE A 448 -17.62 4.46 17.21
C ILE A 448 -18.06 5.04 15.87
N THR A 449 -17.34 6.03 15.35
CA THR A 449 -17.58 6.50 13.98
C THR A 449 -16.84 5.64 12.95
N ASN A 450 -17.47 5.45 11.80
CA ASN A 450 -16.83 4.98 10.57
C ASN A 450 -17.06 6.03 9.49
N LYS A 451 -16.04 6.83 9.24
CA LYS A 451 -16.11 7.88 8.25
C LYS A 451 -15.38 7.43 6.98
N THR A 452 -16.04 6.64 6.18
CA THR A 452 -15.58 6.25 4.84
C THR A 452 -16.53 6.86 3.82
N PRO A 453 -16.13 7.88 3.05
CA PRO A 453 -17.02 8.57 2.12
C PRO A 453 -17.80 7.62 1.21
N GLU A 454 -17.15 6.62 0.61
CA GLU A 454 -17.78 5.65 -0.30
C GLU A 454 -18.74 4.65 0.38
N ASN A 455 -18.93 4.68 1.69
CA ASN A 455 -19.91 3.82 2.37
C ASN A 455 -21.35 4.06 1.90
N PHE A 456 -21.62 5.13 1.16
CA PHE A 456 -22.90 5.31 0.50
C PHE A 456 -23.26 4.16 -0.46
N LYS A 457 -22.28 3.41 -0.95
CA LYS A 457 -22.50 2.20 -1.77
C LYS A 457 -23.01 1.01 -0.95
N TYR A 458 -22.83 1.05 0.36
CA TYR A 458 -23.08 -0.08 1.26
C TYR A 458 -24.20 0.19 2.28
N ILE A 459 -25.02 1.25 2.08
CA ILE A 459 -26.13 1.60 3.00
C ILE A 459 -27.10 0.44 3.20
N GLY A 460 -27.45 -0.28 2.14
CA GLY A 460 -28.30 -1.46 2.24
C GLY A 460 -27.66 -2.56 3.10
N LEU A 461 -26.37 -2.82 2.93
CA LEU A 461 -25.62 -3.77 3.77
C LEU A 461 -25.52 -3.29 5.21
N ILE A 462 -25.25 -2.00 5.44
CA ILE A 462 -25.17 -1.41 6.78
C ILE A 462 -26.47 -1.65 7.54
N PHE A 463 -27.62 -1.33 6.96
CA PHE A 463 -28.92 -1.57 7.62
C PHE A 463 -29.26 -3.06 7.76
N SER A 464 -28.75 -3.92 6.87
CA SER A 464 -28.91 -5.37 7.01
C SER A 464 -28.15 -5.94 8.21
N ILE A 465 -26.95 -5.42 8.51
CA ILE A 465 -26.13 -5.90 9.65
C ILE A 465 -26.33 -5.08 10.93
N PHE A 466 -26.73 -3.81 10.80
CA PHE A 466 -26.98 -2.87 11.89
C PHE A 466 -28.29 -2.12 11.67
N PRO A 467 -29.46 -2.71 11.97
CA PRO A 467 -30.77 -2.10 11.68
C PRO A 467 -31.00 -0.73 12.33
N ASN A 468 -30.31 -0.47 13.45
CA ASN A 468 -30.39 0.78 14.21
C ASN A 468 -29.17 1.69 14.03
N ALA A 469 -28.33 1.44 13.00
CA ALA A 469 -27.18 2.29 12.72
C ALA A 469 -27.60 3.73 12.43
N LYS A 470 -26.83 4.69 12.93
CA LYS A 470 -26.97 6.10 12.55
C LYS A 470 -26.14 6.35 11.28
N ILE A 471 -26.81 6.86 10.25
CA ILE A 471 -26.16 7.20 8.97
C ILE A 471 -26.28 8.70 8.72
N ILE A 472 -25.14 9.37 8.66
CA ILE A 472 -25.01 10.80 8.38
C ILE A 472 -24.48 10.97 6.96
N HIS A 473 -25.28 11.60 6.13
CA HIS A 473 -24.96 11.86 4.73
C HIS A 473 -24.65 13.33 4.51
N LEU A 474 -23.42 13.60 4.03
CA LEU A 474 -22.93 14.95 3.78
C LEU A 474 -23.31 15.45 2.39
N LYS A 475 -24.07 16.54 2.33
CA LYS A 475 -24.38 17.31 1.12
C LYS A 475 -23.53 18.58 1.08
N ARG A 476 -23.10 18.95 -0.11
CA ARG A 476 -22.35 20.19 -0.40
C ARG A 476 -22.53 20.55 -1.86
N ASP A 477 -22.29 21.83 -2.22
CA ASP A 477 -22.28 22.26 -3.63
C ASP A 477 -21.47 21.28 -4.50
N PRO A 478 -22.11 20.63 -5.50
CA PRO A 478 -21.47 19.62 -6.34
C PRO A 478 -20.28 20.16 -7.13
N ARG A 479 -20.27 21.46 -7.49
CA ARG A 479 -19.18 22.13 -8.20
C ARG A 479 -17.96 22.24 -7.29
N ALA A 480 -18.18 22.61 -6.02
CA ALA A 480 -17.11 22.67 -5.00
C ALA A 480 -16.51 21.29 -4.71
N ILE A 481 -17.37 20.27 -4.61
CA ILE A 481 -16.94 18.89 -4.42
C ILE A 481 -16.08 18.43 -5.60
N CYS A 482 -16.62 18.47 -6.82
CA CYS A 482 -15.98 17.91 -8.01
C CYS A 482 -14.69 18.67 -8.36
N TRP A 483 -14.67 19.99 -8.25
CA TRP A 483 -13.45 20.78 -8.43
C TRP A 483 -12.37 20.43 -7.38
N SER A 484 -12.75 20.29 -6.12
CA SER A 484 -11.82 19.90 -5.05
C SER A 484 -11.26 18.47 -5.25
N ILE A 485 -12.08 17.58 -5.77
CA ILE A 485 -11.66 16.21 -6.14
C ILE A 485 -10.66 16.27 -7.30
N TYR A 486 -10.96 17.01 -8.37
CA TYR A 486 -10.12 17.12 -9.57
C TYR A 486 -8.73 17.71 -9.26
N LYS A 487 -8.64 18.65 -8.32
CA LYS A 487 -7.37 19.24 -7.85
C LYS A 487 -6.51 18.30 -7.00
N SER A 488 -6.98 17.10 -6.71
CA SER A 488 -6.31 16.21 -5.76
C SER A 488 -5.72 14.98 -6.44
N ASN A 489 -4.45 14.67 -6.16
CA ASN A 489 -3.88 13.37 -6.52
C ASN A 489 -4.23 12.35 -5.42
N TRP A 490 -5.15 11.45 -5.74
CA TRP A 490 -5.59 10.39 -4.85
C TRP A 490 -4.65 9.18 -4.97
N GLY A 491 -3.95 8.86 -3.91
CA GLY A 491 -3.06 7.70 -3.90
C GLY A 491 -3.81 6.37 -4.15
N GLY A 492 -3.07 5.35 -4.59
CA GLY A 492 -3.62 4.01 -4.79
C GLY A 492 -4.64 3.91 -5.94
N LYS A 493 -5.55 2.93 -5.84
CA LYS A 493 -6.59 2.65 -6.84
C LYS A 493 -7.99 3.18 -6.43
N GLY A 494 -8.09 4.00 -5.38
CA GLY A 494 -9.33 4.67 -4.99
C GLY A 494 -9.65 5.85 -5.90
N TYR A 495 -10.91 6.27 -5.91
CA TYR A 495 -11.42 7.46 -6.61
C TYR A 495 -10.93 7.60 -8.06
N ARG A 496 -10.91 6.48 -8.83
CA ARG A 496 -10.38 6.43 -10.21
C ARG A 496 -11.10 7.37 -11.18
N PHE A 497 -12.32 7.76 -10.88
CA PHE A 497 -13.15 8.71 -11.63
C PHE A 497 -12.70 10.17 -11.50
N SER A 498 -11.78 10.49 -10.59
CA SER A 498 -11.44 11.86 -10.21
C SER A 498 -10.58 12.61 -11.23
N TYR A 499 -10.00 11.91 -12.19
CA TYR A 499 -8.97 12.44 -13.09
C TYR A 499 -9.47 12.92 -14.45
N ASN A 500 -10.78 13.04 -14.59
CA ASN A 500 -11.42 13.60 -15.79
C ASN A 500 -12.76 14.25 -15.40
N MET A 501 -13.05 15.43 -15.93
CA MET A 501 -14.22 16.21 -15.53
C MET A 501 -15.53 15.54 -15.94
N ASP A 502 -15.59 14.94 -17.14
CA ASP A 502 -16.79 14.21 -17.61
C ASP A 502 -17.05 12.96 -16.77
N ASP A 503 -15.99 12.22 -16.42
CA ASP A 503 -16.11 11.05 -15.55
C ASP A 503 -16.61 11.46 -14.14
N LEU A 504 -16.15 12.62 -13.63
CA LEU A 504 -16.61 13.19 -12.37
C LEU A 504 -18.10 13.53 -12.39
N VAL A 505 -18.57 14.20 -13.44
CA VAL A 505 -19.99 14.54 -13.63
C VAL A 505 -20.84 13.28 -13.68
N LYS A 506 -20.44 12.30 -14.50
CA LYS A 506 -21.15 11.02 -14.62
C LYS A 506 -21.17 10.26 -13.30
N TYR A 507 -20.04 10.24 -12.59
CA TYR A 507 -19.97 9.58 -11.27
C TYR A 507 -20.85 10.27 -10.24
N TYR A 508 -20.88 11.62 -10.23
CA TYR A 508 -21.77 12.38 -9.37
C TYR A 508 -23.24 12.09 -9.65
N SER A 509 -23.61 11.95 -10.93
CA SER A 509 -24.95 11.52 -11.34
C SER A 509 -25.32 10.15 -10.76
N LEU A 510 -24.41 9.17 -10.87
CA LEU A 510 -24.63 7.84 -10.30
C LEU A 510 -24.80 7.89 -8.77
N TYR A 511 -23.96 8.67 -8.11
CA TYR A 511 -24.02 8.88 -6.66
C TYR A 511 -25.36 9.50 -6.24
N SER A 512 -25.78 10.59 -6.88
CA SER A 512 -27.03 11.28 -6.58
C SER A 512 -28.23 10.34 -6.70
N LYS A 513 -28.34 9.63 -7.83
CA LYS A 513 -29.41 8.65 -8.06
C LYS A 513 -29.41 7.53 -7.01
N LEU A 514 -28.23 7.05 -6.61
CA LEU A 514 -28.12 6.01 -5.59
C LEU A 514 -28.57 6.54 -4.21
N MET A 515 -28.24 7.78 -3.87
CA MET A 515 -28.74 8.37 -2.62
C MET A 515 -30.26 8.55 -2.64
N ASP A 516 -30.85 8.98 -3.76
CA ASP A 516 -32.32 9.05 -3.93
C ASP A 516 -32.98 7.67 -3.76
N PHE A 517 -32.36 6.61 -4.29
CA PHE A 517 -32.81 5.24 -4.08
C PHE A 517 -32.78 4.85 -2.60
N TRP A 518 -31.69 5.17 -1.87
CA TRP A 518 -31.58 4.84 -0.45
C TRP A 518 -32.61 5.60 0.40
N HIS A 519 -32.84 6.88 0.14
CA HIS A 519 -33.85 7.66 0.83
C HIS A 519 -35.27 7.11 0.60
N LYS A 520 -35.57 6.63 -0.62
CA LYS A 520 -36.86 5.98 -0.91
C LYS A 520 -36.99 4.63 -0.20
N LYS A 521 -35.90 3.86 -0.15
CA LYS A 521 -35.90 2.52 0.46
C LYS A 521 -35.90 2.55 1.99
N PHE A 522 -35.25 3.54 2.60
CA PHE A 522 -35.11 3.71 4.05
C PHE A 522 -35.58 5.09 4.50
N PRO A 523 -36.89 5.41 4.38
CA PRO A 523 -37.39 6.74 4.67
C PRO A 523 -37.14 7.12 6.14
N GLY A 524 -36.58 8.34 6.35
CA GLY A 524 -36.27 8.89 7.67
C GLY A 524 -35.09 8.25 8.42
N LYS A 525 -34.39 7.25 7.82
CA LYS A 525 -33.26 6.57 8.46
C LYS A 525 -31.91 7.20 8.18
N ILE A 526 -31.78 8.06 7.17
CA ILE A 526 -30.54 8.71 6.75
C ILE A 526 -30.68 10.20 7.07
N TYR A 527 -29.76 10.73 7.87
CA TYR A 527 -29.73 12.15 8.24
C TYR A 527 -28.85 12.92 7.25
N ASP A 528 -29.49 13.82 6.50
CA ASP A 528 -28.79 14.72 5.57
C ASP A 528 -28.31 15.96 6.31
N ILE A 529 -27.03 16.27 6.25
CA ILE A 529 -26.47 17.53 6.74
C ILE A 529 -25.82 18.30 5.57
N CYS A 530 -26.18 19.59 5.42
CA CYS A 530 -25.61 20.46 4.42
C CYS A 530 -24.35 21.12 4.99
N TYR A 531 -23.24 21.01 4.25
CA TYR A 531 -21.96 21.61 4.65
C TYR A 531 -22.05 23.13 4.81
N GLU A 532 -22.75 23.80 3.91
CA GLU A 532 -22.95 25.24 3.91
C GLU A 532 -23.74 25.69 5.15
N ASP A 533 -24.81 24.96 5.49
CA ASP A 533 -25.62 25.25 6.67
C ASP A 533 -24.79 25.06 7.96
N LEU A 534 -24.04 23.94 8.03
CA LEU A 534 -23.15 23.65 9.16
C LEU A 534 -22.08 24.73 9.35
N THR A 535 -21.49 25.23 8.26
CA THR A 535 -20.45 26.26 8.36
C THR A 535 -20.99 27.66 8.67
N THR A 536 -22.25 27.91 8.36
CA THR A 536 -22.93 29.19 8.64
C THR A 536 -23.55 29.22 10.05
N ASN A 537 -24.13 28.10 10.49
CA ASN A 537 -24.87 27.99 11.74
C ASN A 537 -24.35 26.82 12.59
N GLN A 538 -23.04 26.85 12.91
CA GLN A 538 -22.32 25.73 13.54
C GLN A 538 -23.05 25.16 14.75
N GLU A 539 -23.40 25.99 15.73
CA GLU A 539 -24.02 25.54 16.98
C GLU A 539 -25.37 24.85 16.75
N LYS A 540 -26.24 25.50 15.95
CA LYS A 540 -27.58 24.97 15.64
C LYS A 540 -27.51 23.61 14.92
N GLU A 541 -26.66 23.51 13.92
CA GLU A 541 -26.53 22.29 13.14
C GLU A 541 -25.78 21.18 13.93
N THR A 542 -24.85 21.55 14.82
CA THR A 542 -24.19 20.60 15.73
C THR A 542 -25.21 20.04 16.76
N LYS A 543 -26.11 20.88 17.32
CA LYS A 543 -27.18 20.39 18.22
C LYS A 543 -28.07 19.36 17.56
N LYS A 544 -28.56 19.63 16.35
CA LYS A 544 -29.37 18.65 15.58
C LYS A 544 -28.62 17.37 15.26
N LEU A 545 -27.32 17.49 14.95
CA LEU A 545 -26.45 16.37 14.64
C LEU A 545 -26.27 15.45 15.85
N LEU A 546 -26.03 16.00 17.04
CA LEU A 546 -25.90 15.26 18.29
C LEU A 546 -27.24 14.62 18.69
N GLU A 547 -28.37 15.35 18.57
CA GLU A 547 -29.71 14.83 18.80
C GLU A 547 -30.01 13.61 17.90
N TYR A 548 -29.72 13.69 16.59
CA TYR A 548 -29.86 12.55 15.68
C TYR A 548 -28.98 11.36 16.10
N CYS A 549 -27.78 11.62 16.61
CA CYS A 549 -26.87 10.60 17.11
C CYS A 549 -27.27 10.07 18.49
N GLU A 550 -28.33 10.59 19.14
CA GLU A 550 -28.70 10.26 20.52
C GLU A 550 -27.54 10.50 21.50
N LEU A 551 -26.90 11.65 21.35
CA LEU A 551 -25.82 12.17 22.18
C LEU A 551 -26.29 13.42 22.90
N ASP A 552 -25.88 13.57 24.16
CA ASP A 552 -26.07 14.79 24.89
C ASP A 552 -25.26 15.95 24.33
N TRP A 553 -25.57 17.18 24.73
CA TRP A 553 -24.80 18.33 24.32
C TRP A 553 -23.43 18.34 24.98
N ASP A 554 -22.39 18.42 24.14
CA ASP A 554 -20.99 18.59 24.56
C ASP A 554 -20.38 19.80 23.83
N GLU A 555 -19.95 20.82 24.55
CA GLU A 555 -19.39 22.05 24.01
C GLU A 555 -18.05 21.81 23.27
N ASN A 556 -17.35 20.71 23.57
CA ASN A 556 -16.14 20.30 22.84
C ASN A 556 -16.43 20.08 21.36
N CYS A 557 -17.66 19.73 20.99
CA CYS A 557 -18.08 19.60 19.60
C CYS A 557 -18.03 20.92 18.81
N LEU A 558 -18.21 22.07 19.47
CA LEU A 558 -17.98 23.39 18.85
C LEU A 558 -16.49 23.70 18.72
N ASN A 559 -15.68 23.21 19.63
CA ASN A 559 -14.25 23.39 19.69
C ASN A 559 -13.46 22.24 19.03
N PHE A 560 -14.07 21.56 18.07
CA PHE A 560 -13.55 20.36 17.40
C PHE A 560 -12.12 20.50 16.87
N HIS A 561 -11.67 21.71 16.55
CA HIS A 561 -10.31 22.02 16.07
C HIS A 561 -9.23 21.76 17.14
N ASN A 562 -9.60 21.72 18.43
CA ASN A 562 -8.72 21.38 19.55
C ASN A 562 -8.55 19.87 19.75
N ASN A 563 -9.37 19.05 19.13
CA ASN A 563 -9.29 17.59 19.24
C ASN A 563 -7.97 17.07 18.66
N LYS A 564 -7.15 16.41 19.49
CA LYS A 564 -5.78 15.99 19.18
C LYS A 564 -5.68 14.63 18.46
N ARG A 565 -6.81 13.94 18.23
CA ARG A 565 -6.79 12.63 17.55
C ARG A 565 -6.07 12.70 16.19
N ALA A 566 -5.42 11.62 15.78
CA ALA A 566 -4.80 11.56 14.46
C ALA A 566 -5.86 11.58 13.34
N VAL A 567 -5.68 12.44 12.32
CA VAL A 567 -6.60 12.57 11.19
C VAL A 567 -5.91 12.16 9.89
N LYS A 568 -6.18 10.93 9.43
CA LYS A 568 -5.55 10.34 8.24
C LYS A 568 -6.36 10.60 6.97
N THR A 569 -6.59 11.87 6.62
CA THR A 569 -7.36 12.23 5.41
C THR A 569 -6.70 13.35 4.64
N SER A 570 -7.09 13.55 3.39
CA SER A 570 -6.66 14.69 2.59
C SER A 570 -7.10 16.04 3.16
N SER A 571 -8.03 16.05 4.12
CA SER A 571 -8.54 17.23 4.82
C SER A 571 -7.94 17.42 6.21
N SER A 572 -6.89 16.68 6.58
CA SER A 572 -6.31 16.69 7.93
C SER A 572 -5.94 18.09 8.44
N LEU A 573 -5.38 18.94 7.59
CA LEU A 573 -5.02 20.31 7.95
C LEU A 573 -6.26 21.23 8.09
N GLN A 574 -7.31 20.98 7.30
CA GLN A 574 -8.51 21.81 7.28
C GLN A 574 -9.37 21.66 8.53
N VAL A 575 -9.52 20.42 9.02
CA VAL A 575 -10.35 20.11 10.20
C VAL A 575 -9.70 20.51 11.53
N ARG A 576 -8.48 21.01 11.49
CA ARG A 576 -7.75 21.53 12.64
C ARG A 576 -7.83 23.07 12.76
N GLN A 577 -8.56 23.69 11.88
CA GLN A 577 -8.83 25.13 11.90
C GLN A 577 -10.24 25.37 12.46
N LYS A 578 -10.45 26.52 13.08
CA LYS A 578 -11.81 26.98 13.43
C LYS A 578 -12.70 26.92 12.20
N MET A 579 -14.00 26.79 12.43
CA MET A 579 -14.97 26.81 11.34
C MET A 579 -14.78 28.06 10.47
N TYR A 580 -14.74 27.87 9.15
CA TYR A 580 -14.61 28.96 8.20
C TYR A 580 -15.54 28.77 7.01
N GLN A 581 -15.97 29.87 6.41
CA GLN A 581 -16.87 29.91 5.27
C GLN A 581 -16.11 30.13 3.95
N GLY A 582 -16.83 30.08 2.82
CA GLY A 582 -16.30 30.40 1.49
C GLY A 582 -15.64 29.24 0.74
N SER A 583 -15.38 28.11 1.39
CA SER A 583 -14.74 26.98 0.72
C SER A 583 -15.61 26.33 -0.37
N SER A 584 -16.92 26.52 -0.32
CA SER A 584 -17.87 26.06 -1.36
C SER A 584 -17.90 26.98 -2.59
N GLU A 585 -17.28 28.17 -2.51
CA GLU A 585 -17.21 29.12 -3.61
C GLU A 585 -15.84 29.18 -4.29
N ALA A 586 -14.84 28.45 -3.78
CA ALA A 586 -13.47 28.49 -4.28
C ALA A 586 -13.33 28.08 -5.77
N TRP A 587 -14.28 27.37 -6.33
CA TRP A 587 -14.33 27.00 -7.75
C TRP A 587 -14.63 28.20 -8.66
N LYS A 588 -15.32 29.27 -8.16
CA LYS A 588 -15.69 30.45 -8.94
C LYS A 588 -14.46 31.16 -9.55
N LYS A 589 -13.32 31.13 -8.86
CA LYS A 589 -12.04 31.65 -9.38
C LYS A 589 -11.63 31.01 -10.72
N TYR A 590 -12.12 29.81 -11.02
CA TYR A 590 -11.75 29.03 -12.19
C TYR A 590 -12.93 28.77 -13.13
N GLU A 591 -14.04 29.51 -12.97
CA GLU A 591 -15.32 29.28 -13.64
C GLU A 591 -15.16 29.15 -15.16
N SER A 592 -14.43 30.08 -15.79
CA SER A 592 -14.20 30.07 -17.24
C SER A 592 -13.44 28.86 -17.76
N HIS A 593 -12.70 28.13 -16.90
CA HIS A 593 -11.85 27.00 -17.28
C HIS A 593 -12.46 25.63 -16.95
N ILE A 594 -13.55 25.61 -16.17
CA ILE A 594 -14.23 24.38 -15.72
C ILE A 594 -15.69 24.33 -16.18
N GLN A 595 -16.01 25.05 -17.25
CA GLN A 595 -17.38 25.13 -17.78
C GLN A 595 -18.04 23.76 -18.03
N PRO A 596 -17.34 22.75 -18.59
CA PRO A 596 -17.93 21.41 -18.76
C PRO A 596 -18.38 20.76 -17.45
N LEU A 597 -17.61 20.98 -16.37
CA LEU A 597 -17.95 20.52 -15.03
C LEU A 597 -19.20 21.24 -14.49
N ILE A 598 -19.25 22.56 -14.65
CA ILE A 598 -20.34 23.41 -14.17
C ILE A 598 -21.64 23.03 -14.89
N ASP A 599 -21.63 22.96 -16.22
CA ASP A 599 -22.80 22.63 -17.03
C ASP A 599 -23.33 21.23 -16.72
N GLY A 600 -22.44 20.26 -16.61
CA GLY A 600 -22.81 18.89 -16.28
C GLY A 600 -23.40 18.70 -14.88
N LEU A 601 -23.07 19.61 -13.94
CA LEU A 601 -23.56 19.55 -12.56
C LEU A 601 -24.80 20.42 -12.30
N LYS A 602 -25.24 21.25 -13.24
CA LYS A 602 -26.46 22.07 -13.11
C LYS A 602 -27.69 21.31 -12.60
N PRO A 603 -27.99 20.09 -13.08
CA PRO A 603 -29.17 19.35 -12.61
C PRO A 603 -29.15 18.97 -11.12
N TYR A 604 -28.01 19.06 -10.47
CA TYR A 604 -27.80 18.65 -9.06
C TYR A 604 -27.65 19.83 -8.11
N LEU A 605 -27.76 21.07 -8.62
CA LEU A 605 -27.80 22.25 -7.77
C LEU A 605 -29.14 22.29 -7.04
N LYS A 606 -29.12 22.64 -5.75
CA LYS A 606 -30.37 22.99 -5.07
C LYS A 606 -31.00 24.19 -5.80
N THR A 607 -32.20 24.02 -6.31
CA THR A 607 -33.10 25.13 -6.70
C THR A 607 -33.53 25.91 -5.48
#